data_78b795148396a2023107bc145c9032f5
#
_entry.id   78b795148396a2023107bc145c9032f5
#
_cell.length_a   1.000
_cell.length_b   1.000
_cell.length_c   1.000
_cell.angle_alpha   90.00
_cell.angle_beta   90.00
_cell.angle_gamma   90.00
#
_symmetry.space_group_name_H-M   'P 1'
#
loop_
_entity.id
_entity.type
_entity.pdbx_description
1 polymer ?
#
loop_
_entity_poly.entity_id
_entity_poly.type
_entity_poly.pdbx_seq_one_letter_code
_entity_poly.pdbx_strand_id
1 'polypeptide(L)'
;MKKISARQLTTAAAIAALYTVLSLASSFIPPVGGVFQFRVSEALTILPYFTPAAIPGLFIGCLLSNLITGALPYDLVFGSLATLIGAIGTFALRKLGENTSRTLPGGMPLGAWLAPLPPIAANTIIMPFVIAKISEMPESIPLFAFSVFVGEIVCCGGLGLLLAALKKHPQLFGHE
;
A
#
# COMPACT_ATOMS: atom_id res chain seq x y z
N MET A 1 -28.05 2.35 5.41
CA MET A 1 -26.60 2.39 5.72
C MET A 1 -26.22 1.12 6.48
N LYS A 2 -25.34 0.25 5.95
CA LYS A 2 -24.83 -0.90 6.70
C LYS A 2 -24.04 -0.39 7.91
N LYS A 3 -24.44 -0.78 9.13
CA LYS A 3 -23.69 -0.45 10.35
C LYS A 3 -22.30 -1.10 10.25
N ILE A 4 -21.25 -0.30 10.48
CA ILE A 4 -19.87 -0.81 10.57
C ILE A 4 -19.83 -1.74 11.77
N SER A 5 -19.40 -2.97 11.57
CA SER A 5 -19.31 -3.97 12.64
C SER A 5 -18.08 -3.64 13.51
N ALA A 6 -18.16 -3.92 14.82
CA ALA A 6 -17.02 -3.76 15.73
C ALA A 6 -15.78 -4.51 15.23
N ARG A 7 -15.95 -5.69 14.61
CA ARG A 7 -14.89 -6.46 13.99
C ARG A 7 -14.19 -5.70 12.84
N GLN A 8 -14.97 -5.03 11.97
CA GLN A 8 -14.40 -4.22 10.89
C GLN A 8 -13.58 -3.05 11.43
N LEU A 9 -14.05 -2.42 12.49
CA LEU A 9 -13.34 -1.31 13.14
C LEU A 9 -12.01 -1.80 13.78
N THR A 10 -12.06 -2.93 14.50
CA THR A 10 -10.85 -3.53 15.10
C THR A 10 -9.83 -3.94 14.03
N THR A 11 -10.29 -4.55 12.92
CA THR A 11 -9.42 -4.91 11.80
C THR A 11 -8.77 -3.67 11.17
N ALA A 12 -9.54 -2.60 10.94
CA ALA A 12 -9.02 -1.35 10.40
C ALA A 12 -7.97 -0.73 11.33
N ALA A 13 -8.23 -0.71 12.65
CA ALA A 13 -7.30 -0.19 13.65
C ALA A 13 -6.01 -1.03 13.70
N ALA A 14 -6.10 -2.36 13.66
CA ALA A 14 -4.93 -3.24 13.63
C ALA A 14 -4.07 -3.01 12.36
N ILE A 15 -4.72 -2.85 11.19
CA ILE A 15 -4.02 -2.55 9.93
C ILE A 15 -3.35 -1.17 10.00
N ALA A 16 -4.03 -0.15 10.56
CA ALA A 16 -3.46 1.18 10.73
C ALA A 16 -2.22 1.15 11.63
N ALA A 17 -2.30 0.46 12.76
CA ALA A 17 -1.18 0.30 13.68
C ALA A 17 0.00 -0.42 13.01
N LEU A 18 -0.26 -1.53 12.31
CA LEU A 18 0.78 -2.29 11.62
C LEU A 18 1.43 -1.47 10.51
N TYR A 19 0.63 -0.76 9.70
CA TYR A 19 1.15 0.13 8.67
C TYR A 19 2.06 1.21 9.27
N THR A 20 1.59 1.86 10.35
CA THR A 20 2.38 2.89 11.06
C THR A 20 3.72 2.34 11.56
N VAL A 21 3.71 1.19 12.23
CA VAL A 21 4.93 0.55 12.76
C VAL A 21 5.89 0.19 11.62
N LEU A 22 5.41 -0.41 10.54
CA LEU A 22 6.25 -0.76 9.38
C LEU A 22 6.80 0.47 8.67
N SER A 23 6.01 1.54 8.56
CA SER A 23 6.48 2.81 7.99
C SER A 23 7.58 3.44 8.85
N LEU A 24 7.39 3.46 10.17
CA LEU A 24 8.42 3.95 11.10
C LEU A 24 9.68 3.08 11.03
N ALA A 25 9.54 1.76 11.00
CA ALA A 25 10.68 0.87 10.83
C ALA A 25 11.42 1.13 9.51
N SER A 26 10.69 1.39 8.43
CA SER A 26 11.28 1.71 7.12
C SER A 26 12.04 3.04 7.13
N SER A 27 11.63 4.02 7.96
CA SER A 27 12.32 5.32 8.03
C SER A 27 13.73 5.25 8.62
N PHE A 28 14.05 4.17 9.35
CA PHE A 28 15.41 3.92 9.84
C PHE A 28 16.32 3.29 8.76
N ILE A 29 15.76 2.85 7.63
CA ILE A 29 16.53 2.29 6.52
C ILE A 29 16.97 3.45 5.64
N PRO A 30 18.28 3.73 5.51
CA PRO A 30 18.74 4.81 4.64
C PRO A 30 18.39 4.47 3.17
N PRO A 31 18.15 5.51 2.33
CA PRO A 31 17.89 5.29 0.92
C PRO A 31 19.04 4.55 0.23
N VAL A 32 18.75 3.46 -0.45
CA VAL A 32 19.75 2.69 -1.20
C VAL A 32 20.23 3.54 -2.39
N GLY A 33 21.54 3.73 -2.49
CA GLY A 33 22.12 4.60 -3.51
C GLY A 33 21.75 6.09 -3.36
N GLY A 34 21.24 6.51 -2.17
CA GLY A 34 20.83 7.89 -1.91
C GLY A 34 19.49 8.29 -2.53
N VAL A 35 18.87 7.44 -3.35
CA VAL A 35 17.67 7.76 -4.13
C VAL A 35 16.51 6.79 -3.85
N PHE A 36 16.79 5.48 -3.73
CA PHE A 36 15.75 4.46 -3.62
C PHE A 36 15.30 4.31 -2.18
N GLN A 37 14.06 4.69 -1.88
CA GLN A 37 13.41 4.46 -0.59
C GLN A 37 12.46 3.27 -0.67
N PHE A 38 12.58 2.35 0.28
CA PHE A 38 11.71 1.19 0.39
C PHE A 38 10.79 1.35 1.59
N ARG A 39 9.49 1.49 1.34
CA ARG A 39 8.44 1.56 2.38
C ARG A 39 7.82 0.18 2.54
N VAL A 40 8.30 -0.60 3.50
CA VAL A 40 7.81 -1.96 3.75
C VAL A 40 6.31 -1.99 4.06
N SER A 41 5.78 -0.91 4.64
CA SER A 41 4.34 -0.74 4.90
C SER A 41 3.47 -0.83 3.63
N GLU A 42 4.01 -0.49 2.46
CA GLU A 42 3.28 -0.59 1.19
C GLU A 42 2.94 -2.04 0.81
N ALA A 43 3.61 -3.04 1.38
CA ALA A 43 3.22 -4.44 1.25
C ALA A 43 1.78 -4.70 1.73
N LEU A 44 1.28 -3.90 2.68
CA LEU A 44 -0.07 -4.04 3.20
C LEU A 44 -1.16 -3.49 2.25
N THR A 45 -0.78 -2.74 1.21
CA THR A 45 -1.73 -2.15 0.25
C THR A 45 -2.46 -3.19 -0.61
N ILE A 46 -2.06 -4.45 -0.54
CA ILE A 46 -2.80 -5.58 -1.11
C ILE A 46 -4.01 -5.99 -0.26
N LEU A 47 -4.05 -5.66 1.02
CA LEU A 47 -5.11 -6.09 1.95
C LEU A 47 -6.53 -5.66 1.56
N PRO A 48 -6.77 -4.51 0.91
CA PRO A 48 -8.10 -4.15 0.42
C PRO A 48 -8.70 -5.18 -0.54
N TYR A 49 -7.88 -5.94 -1.24
CA TYR A 49 -8.35 -7.07 -2.05
C TYR A 49 -9.10 -8.11 -1.22
N PHE A 50 -8.72 -8.30 0.03
CA PHE A 50 -9.29 -9.31 0.92
C PHE A 50 -10.36 -8.75 1.86
N THR A 51 -10.18 -7.51 2.35
CA THR A 51 -11.10 -6.89 3.31
C THR A 51 -11.28 -5.40 3.05
N PRO A 52 -12.52 -4.90 3.00
CA PRO A 52 -12.78 -3.47 2.83
C PRO A 52 -12.34 -2.63 4.06
N ALA A 53 -12.20 -3.26 5.24
CA ALA A 53 -11.70 -2.60 6.44
C ALA A 53 -10.24 -2.11 6.28
N ALA A 54 -9.49 -2.67 5.32
CA ALA A 54 -8.13 -2.23 5.02
C ALA A 54 -8.08 -0.84 4.39
N ILE A 55 -9.13 -0.39 3.69
CA ILE A 55 -9.13 0.95 3.06
C ILE A 55 -8.94 2.06 4.11
N PRO A 56 -9.83 2.20 5.13
CA PRO A 56 -9.62 3.19 6.17
C PRO A 56 -8.38 2.90 7.02
N GLY A 57 -8.04 1.62 7.23
CA GLY A 57 -6.85 1.23 8.01
C GLY A 57 -5.56 1.75 7.39
N LEU A 58 -5.36 1.54 6.09
CA LEU A 58 -4.17 2.01 5.37
C LEU A 58 -4.10 3.53 5.31
N PHE A 59 -5.23 4.19 5.01
CA PHE A 59 -5.29 5.65 4.97
C PHE A 59 -4.90 6.28 6.32
N ILE A 60 -5.51 5.81 7.41
CA ILE A 60 -5.21 6.30 8.75
C ILE A 60 -3.78 5.95 9.15
N GLY A 61 -3.30 4.74 8.83
CA GLY A 61 -1.93 4.32 9.11
C GLY A 61 -0.90 5.18 8.38
N CYS A 62 -1.13 5.51 7.11
CA CYS A 62 -0.27 6.40 6.34
C CYS A 62 -0.27 7.82 6.93
N LEU A 63 -1.45 8.34 7.27
CA LEU A 63 -1.60 9.66 7.89
C LEU A 63 -0.85 9.73 9.23
N LEU A 64 -1.04 8.73 10.09
CA LEU A 64 -0.38 8.67 11.39
C LEU A 64 1.15 8.53 11.27
N SER A 65 1.63 7.67 10.37
CA SER A 65 3.08 7.51 10.17
C SER A 65 3.72 8.80 9.70
N ASN A 66 3.11 9.51 8.76
CA ASN A 66 3.61 10.79 8.26
C ASN A 66 3.58 11.88 9.35
N LEU A 67 2.54 11.91 10.19
CA LEU A 67 2.48 12.82 11.35
C LEU A 67 3.60 12.53 12.37
N ILE A 68 3.82 11.28 12.71
CA ILE A 68 4.83 10.87 13.71
C ILE A 68 6.25 11.12 13.19
N THR A 69 6.50 10.91 11.91
CA THR A 69 7.81 11.18 11.28
C THR A 69 8.07 12.66 11.04
N GLY A 70 7.09 13.53 11.29
CA GLY A 70 7.21 14.96 11.02
C GLY A 70 7.29 15.30 9.53
N ALA A 71 6.65 14.48 8.69
CA ALA A 71 6.60 14.71 7.26
C ALA A 71 5.98 16.06 6.92
N LEU A 72 6.45 16.68 5.83
CA LEU A 72 5.92 17.96 5.38
C LEU A 72 4.43 17.85 5.00
N PRO A 73 3.65 18.94 5.09
CA PRO A 73 2.21 18.95 4.81
C PRO A 73 1.85 18.38 3.42
N TYR A 74 2.71 18.56 2.43
CA TYR A 74 2.52 17.99 1.09
C TYR A 74 2.55 16.47 1.09
N ASP A 75 3.52 15.86 1.79
CA ASP A 75 3.62 14.40 1.90
C ASP A 75 2.49 13.83 2.76
N LEU A 76 2.12 14.54 3.84
CA LEU A 76 0.99 14.17 4.68
C LEU A 76 -0.32 14.05 3.88
N VAL A 77 -0.62 15.04 3.03
CA VAL A 77 -1.88 15.08 2.27
C VAL A 77 -1.80 14.16 1.05
N PHE A 78 -0.81 14.37 0.19
CA PHE A 78 -0.75 13.67 -1.10
C PHE A 78 -0.30 12.21 -0.95
N GLY A 79 0.59 11.89 -0.01
CA GLY A 79 0.98 10.52 0.30
C GLY A 79 -0.20 9.71 0.84
N SER A 80 -0.98 10.29 1.76
CA SER A 80 -2.18 9.62 2.29
C SER A 80 -3.27 9.46 1.23
N LEU A 81 -3.44 10.45 0.32
CA LEU A 81 -4.36 10.35 -0.80
C LEU A 81 -3.91 9.29 -1.82
N ALA A 82 -2.62 9.20 -2.13
CA ALA A 82 -2.09 8.17 -3.02
C ALA A 82 -2.37 6.77 -2.47
N THR A 83 -2.11 6.56 -1.17
CA THR A 83 -2.44 5.30 -0.47
C THR A 83 -3.93 5.00 -0.51
N LEU A 84 -4.80 6.00 -0.31
CA LEU A 84 -6.26 5.83 -0.39
C LEU A 84 -6.72 5.44 -1.79
N ILE A 85 -6.23 6.13 -2.82
CA ILE A 85 -6.55 5.84 -4.23
C ILE A 85 -6.09 4.43 -4.59
N GLY A 86 -4.87 4.06 -4.21
CA GLY A 86 -4.34 2.71 -4.39
C GLY A 86 -5.20 1.66 -3.72
N ALA A 87 -5.59 1.89 -2.46
CA ALA A 87 -6.43 0.97 -1.68
C ALA A 87 -7.82 0.77 -2.29
N ILE A 88 -8.46 1.85 -2.76
CA ILE A 88 -9.76 1.78 -3.45
C ILE A 88 -9.62 1.03 -4.78
N GLY A 89 -8.56 1.30 -5.55
CA GLY A 89 -8.27 0.60 -6.79
C GLY A 89 -8.05 -0.90 -6.58
N THR A 90 -7.28 -1.28 -5.57
CA THR A 90 -7.07 -2.69 -5.18
C THR A 90 -8.39 -3.37 -4.80
N PHE A 91 -9.24 -2.69 -4.05
CA PHE A 91 -10.57 -3.21 -3.70
C PHE A 91 -11.47 -3.38 -4.92
N ALA A 92 -11.41 -2.46 -5.88
CA ALA A 92 -12.19 -2.57 -7.13
C ALA A 92 -11.76 -3.79 -7.96
N LEU A 93 -10.47 -4.14 -7.97
CA LEU A 93 -9.96 -5.33 -8.65
C LEU A 93 -10.46 -6.65 -8.05
N ARG A 94 -10.88 -6.67 -6.77
CA ARG A 94 -11.55 -7.82 -6.18
C ARG A 94 -12.77 -8.24 -6.97
N LYS A 95 -13.64 -7.29 -7.35
CA LYS A 95 -14.85 -7.55 -8.13
C LYS A 95 -14.55 -8.12 -9.51
N LEU A 96 -13.46 -7.65 -10.13
CA LEU A 96 -12.98 -8.20 -11.41
C LEU A 96 -12.47 -9.64 -11.23
N GLY A 97 -11.79 -9.95 -10.13
CA GLY A 97 -11.29 -11.29 -9.82
C GLY A 97 -12.40 -12.30 -9.52
N GLU A 98 -13.50 -11.86 -8.90
CA GLU A 98 -14.67 -12.71 -8.62
C GLU A 98 -15.37 -13.18 -9.92
N ASN A 99 -15.30 -12.38 -10.99
CA ASN A 99 -15.91 -12.69 -12.29
C ASN A 99 -15.00 -13.50 -13.22
N THR A 100 -13.73 -13.71 -12.85
CA THR A 100 -12.76 -14.39 -13.72
C THR A 100 -12.28 -15.67 -13.06
N SER A 101 -12.70 -16.81 -13.58
CA SER A 101 -12.29 -18.16 -13.10
C SER A 101 -10.82 -18.52 -13.43
N ARG A 102 -10.01 -17.55 -13.91
CA ARG A 102 -8.59 -17.78 -14.22
C ARG A 102 -7.74 -17.73 -12.96
N THR A 103 -7.22 -18.88 -12.59
CA THR A 103 -6.17 -19.00 -11.57
C THR A 103 -4.81 -19.03 -12.26
N LEU A 104 -3.85 -18.24 -11.77
CA LEU A 104 -2.46 -18.21 -12.21
C LEU A 104 -1.58 -19.16 -11.38
N PRO A 105 -0.29 -19.36 -11.78
CA PRO A 105 0.64 -20.16 -11.01
C PRO A 105 0.62 -19.83 -9.52
N GLY A 106 0.54 -20.86 -8.66
CA GLY A 106 0.33 -20.69 -7.23
C GLY A 106 -1.15 -20.73 -6.81
N GLY A 107 -2.11 -20.91 -7.76
CA GLY A 107 -3.56 -21.04 -7.46
C GLY A 107 -4.20 -19.77 -6.91
N MET A 108 -3.61 -18.61 -7.16
CA MET A 108 -4.20 -17.30 -6.82
C MET A 108 -5.06 -16.79 -8.00
N PRO A 109 -6.20 -16.14 -7.73
CA PRO A 109 -7.01 -15.54 -8.78
C PRO A 109 -6.25 -14.40 -9.47
N LEU A 110 -6.52 -14.17 -10.76
CA LEU A 110 -5.90 -13.10 -11.56
C LEU A 110 -6.00 -11.73 -10.87
N GLY A 111 -7.12 -11.43 -10.24
CA GLY A 111 -7.32 -10.18 -9.52
C GLY A 111 -6.32 -9.97 -8.36
N ALA A 112 -5.92 -11.04 -7.66
CA ALA A 112 -4.93 -10.94 -6.59
C ALA A 112 -3.52 -10.64 -7.13
N TRP A 113 -3.19 -11.14 -8.32
CA TRP A 113 -1.94 -10.82 -9.01
C TRP A 113 -1.89 -9.37 -9.50
N LEU A 114 -3.05 -8.83 -9.90
CA LEU A 114 -3.16 -7.45 -10.34
C LEU A 114 -3.36 -6.45 -9.18
N ALA A 115 -3.63 -6.94 -7.98
CA ALA A 115 -3.91 -6.12 -6.80
C ALA A 115 -2.81 -5.10 -6.44
N PRO A 116 -1.52 -5.35 -6.68
CA PRO A 116 -0.47 -4.35 -6.47
C PRO A 116 -0.46 -3.19 -7.47
N LEU A 117 -1.07 -3.34 -8.66
CA LEU A 117 -0.97 -2.33 -9.72
C LEU A 117 -1.56 -0.96 -9.34
N PRO A 118 -2.75 -0.85 -8.71
CA PRO A 118 -3.30 0.44 -8.34
C PRO A 118 -2.44 1.25 -7.37
N PRO A 119 -1.89 0.69 -6.26
CA PRO A 119 -1.01 1.45 -5.38
C PRO A 119 0.32 1.81 -6.07
N ILE A 120 0.92 0.91 -6.86
CA ILE A 120 2.12 1.22 -7.66
C ILE A 120 1.85 2.40 -8.58
N ALA A 121 0.74 2.38 -9.33
CA ALA A 121 0.39 3.47 -10.24
C ALA A 121 0.12 4.79 -9.50
N ALA A 122 -0.66 4.76 -8.43
CA ALA A 122 -1.01 5.96 -7.66
C ALA A 122 0.24 6.63 -7.07
N ASN A 123 1.11 5.86 -6.43
CA ASN A 123 2.35 6.40 -5.84
C ASN A 123 3.33 6.86 -6.91
N THR A 124 3.52 6.10 -7.99
CA THR A 124 4.45 6.47 -9.08
C THR A 124 4.02 7.75 -9.81
N ILE A 125 2.72 8.02 -9.89
CA ILE A 125 2.21 9.24 -10.52
C ILE A 125 2.25 10.43 -9.56
N ILE A 126 1.87 10.25 -8.30
CA ILE A 126 1.67 11.36 -7.36
C ILE A 126 2.96 11.73 -6.64
N MET A 127 3.68 10.75 -6.08
CA MET A 127 4.80 11.00 -5.18
C MET A 127 6.00 11.70 -5.80
N PRO A 128 6.38 11.49 -7.08
CA PRO A 128 7.51 12.21 -7.68
C PRO A 128 7.35 13.73 -7.66
N PHE A 129 6.13 14.23 -7.89
CA PHE A 129 5.86 15.67 -7.83
C PHE A 129 5.94 16.20 -6.40
N VAL A 130 5.49 15.43 -5.43
CA VAL A 130 5.59 15.77 -4.00
C VAL A 130 7.06 15.84 -3.59
N ILE A 131 7.85 14.81 -3.93
CA ILE A 131 9.28 14.75 -3.60
C ILE A 131 10.04 15.90 -4.29
N ALA A 132 9.78 16.14 -5.57
CA ALA A 132 10.40 17.23 -6.31
C ALA A 132 10.08 18.60 -5.71
N LYS A 133 8.84 18.80 -5.24
CA LYS A 133 8.44 20.03 -4.56
C LYS A 133 9.13 20.20 -3.20
N ILE A 134 9.24 19.11 -2.43
CA ILE A 134 9.89 19.12 -1.10
C ILE A 134 11.41 19.34 -1.24
N SER A 135 12.03 18.69 -2.23
CA SER A 135 13.48 18.78 -2.46
C SER A 135 13.89 20.02 -3.26
N GLU A 136 12.93 20.81 -3.75
CA GLU A 136 13.18 21.97 -4.63
C GLU A 136 13.95 21.61 -5.91
N MET A 137 13.77 20.37 -6.41
CA MET A 137 14.48 19.81 -7.57
C MET A 137 13.49 19.33 -8.65
N PRO A 138 12.79 20.25 -9.35
CA PRO A 138 11.78 19.87 -10.34
C PRO A 138 12.36 19.11 -11.54
N GLU A 139 13.62 19.32 -11.89
CA GLU A 139 14.31 18.60 -12.96
C GLU A 139 14.53 17.12 -12.65
N SER A 140 14.43 16.72 -11.39
CA SER A 140 14.64 15.34 -10.93
C SER A 140 13.36 14.49 -10.90
N ILE A 141 12.20 15.03 -11.34
CA ILE A 141 10.92 14.29 -11.38
C ILE A 141 11.04 12.92 -12.05
N PRO A 142 11.69 12.76 -13.23
CA PRO A 142 11.85 11.44 -13.85
C PRO A 142 12.66 10.46 -12.99
N LEU A 143 13.68 10.93 -12.29
CA LEU A 143 14.49 10.13 -11.38
C LEU A 143 13.67 9.69 -10.17
N PHE A 144 12.91 10.60 -9.58
CA PHE A 144 12.02 10.30 -8.46
C PHE A 144 10.91 9.32 -8.88
N ALA A 145 10.34 9.48 -10.08
CA ALA A 145 9.34 8.54 -10.61
C ALA A 145 9.92 7.13 -10.77
N PHE A 146 11.13 7.02 -11.31
CA PHE A 146 11.80 5.73 -11.43
C PHE A 146 12.10 5.12 -10.05
N SER A 147 12.58 5.91 -9.10
CA SER A 147 12.87 5.49 -7.73
C SER A 147 11.62 4.96 -7.02
N VAL A 148 10.54 5.74 -7.04
CA VAL A 148 9.25 5.35 -6.44
C VAL A 148 8.72 4.09 -7.11
N PHE A 149 8.72 4.01 -8.44
CA PHE A 149 8.27 2.85 -9.20
C PHE A 149 9.00 1.56 -8.79
N VAL A 150 10.33 1.60 -8.71
CA VAL A 150 11.13 0.44 -8.29
C VAL A 150 10.83 0.05 -6.85
N GLY A 151 10.76 1.04 -5.93
CA GLY A 151 10.40 0.81 -4.53
C GLY A 151 9.03 0.15 -4.37
N GLU A 152 8.04 0.63 -5.13
CA GLU A 152 6.68 0.09 -5.11
C GLU A 152 6.60 -1.33 -5.70
N ILE A 153 7.32 -1.62 -6.79
CA ILE A 153 7.39 -2.99 -7.34
C ILE A 153 7.95 -3.96 -6.30
N VAL A 154 8.98 -3.58 -5.57
CA VAL A 154 9.57 -4.43 -4.54
C VAL A 154 8.61 -4.60 -3.36
N CYS A 155 8.06 -3.52 -2.84
CA CYS A 155 7.24 -3.54 -1.62
C CYS A 155 5.82 -4.04 -1.91
N CYS A 156 5.09 -3.45 -2.86
CA CYS A 156 3.73 -3.87 -3.18
C CYS A 156 3.72 -5.16 -4.01
N GLY A 157 4.57 -5.25 -5.03
CA GLY A 157 4.66 -6.42 -5.91
C GLY A 157 5.27 -7.62 -5.19
N GLY A 158 6.48 -7.48 -4.68
CA GLY A 158 7.21 -8.59 -4.05
C GLY A 158 6.58 -9.00 -2.72
N LEU A 159 6.66 -8.13 -1.71
CA LEU A 159 6.17 -8.43 -0.36
C LEU A 159 4.65 -8.55 -0.30
N GLY A 160 3.92 -7.73 -1.07
CA GLY A 160 2.45 -7.77 -1.10
C GLY A 160 1.94 -9.10 -1.67
N LEU A 161 2.52 -9.59 -2.76
CA LEU A 161 2.17 -10.91 -3.32
C LEU A 161 2.56 -12.05 -2.38
N LEU A 162 3.68 -11.93 -1.65
CA LEU A 162 4.04 -12.88 -0.62
C LEU A 162 2.96 -12.95 0.48
N LEU A 163 2.46 -11.80 0.96
CA LEU A 163 1.35 -11.76 1.92
C LEU A 163 0.08 -12.41 1.37
N ALA A 164 -0.22 -12.19 0.09
CA ALA A 164 -1.36 -12.82 -0.57
C ALA A 164 -1.21 -14.35 -0.65
N ALA A 165 0.00 -14.84 -0.92
CA ALA A 165 0.30 -16.27 -0.93
C ALA A 165 0.17 -16.89 0.45
N LEU A 166 0.65 -16.22 1.50
CA LEU A 166 0.53 -16.67 2.90
C LEU A 166 -0.93 -16.78 3.36
N LYS A 167 -1.81 -15.89 2.90
CA LYS A 167 -3.24 -15.97 3.22
C LYS A 167 -3.94 -17.22 2.66
N LYS A 168 -3.33 -17.91 1.70
CA LYS A 168 -3.82 -19.19 1.19
C LYS A 168 -3.71 -20.33 2.22
N HIS A 169 -2.96 -20.13 3.30
CA HIS A 169 -2.84 -21.04 4.41
C HIS A 169 -3.81 -20.61 5.55
N PRO A 170 -5.05 -21.15 5.58
CA PRO A 170 -6.07 -20.73 6.55
C PRO A 170 -5.64 -20.95 8.01
N GLN A 171 -4.68 -21.84 8.24
CA GLN A 171 -4.12 -22.16 9.55
C GLN A 171 -3.39 -20.97 10.20
N LEU A 172 -2.92 -19.98 9.42
CA LEU A 172 -2.22 -18.80 9.92
C LEU A 172 -3.15 -17.62 10.28
N PHE A 173 -4.37 -17.58 9.74
CA PHE A 173 -5.28 -16.43 9.88
C PHE A 173 -6.63 -16.74 10.51
N GLY A 174 -6.79 -17.94 11.12
CA GLY A 174 -8.02 -18.33 11.81
C GLY A 174 -9.27 -18.28 10.90
N HIS A 175 -10.06 -19.33 10.92
CA HIS A 175 -11.30 -19.43 10.15
C HIS A 175 -12.22 -18.22 10.38
N GLU A 176 -12.58 -17.52 9.31
CA GLU A 176 -13.74 -16.66 9.21
C GLU A 176 -14.86 -17.38 8.45
#